data_6b5c1c4b690f048283ed527c2cee866b
#
_entry.id   6b5c1c4b690f048283ed527c2cee866b
#
_cell.length_a   1.000
_cell.length_b   1.000
_cell.length_c   1.000
_cell.angle_alpha   90.00
_cell.angle_beta   90.00
_cell.angle_gamma   90.00
#
_symmetry.space_group_name_H-M   'P 1'
#
loop_
_entity.id
_entity.type
_entity.pdbx_description
1 polymer ?
#
loop_
_entity_poly.entity_id
_entity_poly.type
_entity_poly.pdbx_seq_one_letter_code
_entity_poly.pdbx_strand_id
1 'polypeptide(L)'
;MLTKYFDELKCELGQALTIPHKPYHPLIKQVKRDIKSMAHITGGGISENLPRALPDGLAASIDLSSWDIPILFKLLQKLMEVDVNEMFKVFNMGLGMILIATSKGAINIQSILPEVIVIGEIQKRNGGEQVIFG
;
A
#
# COMPACT_ATOMS: atom_id res chain seq x y z
N MET A 1 10.26 -0.33 -25.34
CA MET A 1 10.08 0.35 -24.02
C MET A 1 10.67 -0.48 -22.87
N LEU A 2 10.37 -1.77 -22.74
CA LEU A 2 10.84 -2.61 -21.60
C LEU A 2 12.36 -2.74 -21.50
N THR A 3 13.08 -2.71 -22.60
CA THR A 3 14.56 -2.75 -22.67
C THR A 3 15.23 -1.37 -22.56
N LYS A 4 14.43 -0.31 -22.39
CA LYS A 4 14.98 1.03 -22.20
C LYS A 4 15.49 1.17 -20.77
N TYR A 5 16.74 1.60 -20.63
CA TYR A 5 17.35 1.98 -19.37
C TYR A 5 16.80 3.34 -18.91
N PHE A 6 16.53 3.46 -17.61
CA PHE A 6 16.10 4.70 -16.97
C PHE A 6 17.06 5.02 -15.82
N ASP A 7 17.65 6.20 -15.84
CA ASP A 7 18.60 6.62 -14.81
C ASP A 7 17.98 6.68 -13.42
N GLU A 8 16.70 7.03 -13.33
CA GLU A 8 15.94 7.08 -12.10
C GLU A 8 15.79 5.69 -11.45
N LEU A 9 15.68 4.64 -12.28
CA LEU A 9 15.56 3.24 -11.82
C LEU A 9 16.94 2.57 -11.66
N LYS A 10 17.98 3.12 -12.28
CA LYS A 10 19.31 2.50 -12.41
C LYS A 10 19.29 1.10 -13.06
N CYS A 11 18.29 0.83 -13.87
CA CYS A 11 18.11 -0.43 -14.60
C CYS A 11 17.13 -0.26 -15.77
N GLU A 12 16.96 -1.31 -16.56
CA GLU A 12 15.92 -1.36 -17.59
C GLU A 12 14.53 -1.45 -16.94
N LEU A 13 13.52 -0.84 -17.57
CA LEU A 13 12.14 -0.86 -17.08
C LEU A 13 11.62 -2.29 -16.88
N GLY A 14 11.92 -3.21 -17.81
CA GLY A 14 11.53 -4.61 -17.71
C GLY A 14 12.09 -5.29 -16.45
N GLN A 15 13.33 -5.00 -16.10
CA GLN A 15 13.97 -5.52 -14.88
C GLN A 15 13.26 -5.01 -13.62
N ALA A 16 12.96 -3.70 -13.56
CA ALA A 16 12.24 -3.13 -12.43
C ALA A 16 10.83 -3.72 -12.27
N LEU A 17 10.12 -3.97 -13.39
CA LEU A 17 8.77 -4.53 -13.38
C LEU A 17 8.71 -6.02 -13.01
N THR A 18 9.82 -6.74 -13.15
CA THR A 18 9.89 -8.19 -12.84
C THR A 18 10.41 -8.48 -11.44
N ILE A 19 10.68 -7.46 -10.62
CA ILE A 19 11.08 -7.65 -9.21
C ILE A 19 9.93 -8.37 -8.48
N PRO A 20 10.21 -9.54 -7.83
CA PRO A 20 9.19 -10.28 -7.12
C PRO A 20 8.57 -9.47 -5.97
N HIS A 21 7.29 -9.70 -5.74
CA HIS A 21 6.60 -9.13 -4.58
C HIS A 21 7.25 -9.60 -3.26
N LYS A 22 7.38 -8.69 -2.29
CA LYS A 22 7.99 -9.00 -0.99
C LYS A 22 7.21 -10.13 -0.28
N PRO A 23 7.87 -11.19 0.24
CA PRO A 23 7.21 -12.21 1.03
C PRO A 23 6.89 -11.68 2.44
N TYR A 24 5.62 -11.37 2.70
CA TYR A 24 5.19 -10.78 3.99
C TYR A 24 4.98 -11.80 5.10
N HIS A 25 4.76 -13.08 4.78
CA HIS A 25 4.44 -14.12 5.77
C HIS A 25 5.42 -14.19 6.96
N PRO A 26 6.75 -14.16 6.77
CA PRO A 26 7.68 -14.20 7.91
C PRO A 26 7.56 -12.99 8.84
N LEU A 27 7.22 -11.82 8.30
CA LEU A 27 7.02 -10.58 9.06
C LEU A 27 5.70 -10.62 9.83
N ILE A 28 4.61 -10.97 9.15
CA ILE A 28 3.26 -11.08 9.75
C ILE A 28 3.26 -12.07 10.91
N LYS A 29 3.98 -13.19 10.78
CA LYS A 29 4.06 -14.21 11.84
C LYS A 29 4.59 -13.65 13.16
N GLN A 30 5.49 -12.67 13.12
CA GLN A 30 6.08 -12.05 14.32
C GLN A 30 5.08 -11.15 15.07
N VAL A 31 4.14 -10.53 14.34
CA VAL A 31 3.23 -9.50 14.88
C VAL A 31 1.75 -9.90 14.82
N LYS A 32 1.44 -11.13 14.46
CA LYS A 32 0.06 -11.60 14.22
C LYS A 32 -0.92 -11.36 15.37
N ARG A 33 -0.43 -11.29 16.63
CA ARG A 33 -1.27 -11.07 17.82
C ARG A 33 -1.83 -9.66 17.91
N ASP A 34 -1.15 -8.70 17.29
CA ASP A 34 -1.52 -7.29 17.28
C ASP A 34 -2.38 -6.91 16.07
N ILE A 35 -2.48 -7.80 15.08
CA ILE A 35 -3.25 -7.58 13.85
C ILE A 35 -4.72 -7.93 14.08
N LYS A 36 -5.62 -7.03 13.69
CA LYS A 36 -7.08 -7.24 13.67
C LYS A 36 -7.57 -7.72 12.31
N SER A 37 -7.02 -7.13 11.25
CA SER A 37 -7.28 -7.50 9.86
C SER A 37 -6.09 -7.08 9.00
N MET A 38 -6.02 -7.58 7.77
CA MET A 38 -4.94 -7.24 6.84
C MET A 38 -5.42 -7.33 5.39
N ALA A 39 -4.83 -6.52 4.53
CA ALA A 39 -5.08 -6.53 3.11
C ALA A 39 -3.76 -6.68 2.33
N HIS A 40 -3.70 -7.68 1.46
CA HIS A 40 -2.61 -7.83 0.50
C HIS A 40 -2.93 -6.98 -0.73
N ILE A 41 -2.11 -5.97 -0.98
CA ILE A 41 -2.37 -5.00 -2.05
C ILE A 41 -1.75 -5.47 -3.35
N THR A 42 -2.60 -5.97 -4.23
CA THR A 42 -2.28 -6.50 -5.56
C THR A 42 -3.03 -5.71 -6.63
N GLY A 43 -3.40 -6.34 -7.75
CA GLY A 43 -4.26 -5.70 -8.77
C GLY A 43 -5.55 -5.15 -8.16
N GLY A 44 -5.97 -3.97 -8.57
CA GLY A 44 -7.06 -3.20 -7.96
C GLY A 44 -6.59 -2.21 -6.88
N GLY A 45 -5.27 -2.22 -6.57
CA GLY A 45 -4.66 -1.25 -5.66
C GLY A 45 -5.25 -1.25 -4.25
N ILE A 46 -5.04 -0.15 -3.53
CA ILE A 46 -5.58 0.03 -2.18
C ILE A 46 -7.10 0.14 -2.21
N SER A 47 -7.65 0.81 -3.22
CA SER A 47 -9.08 1.10 -3.35
C SER A 47 -9.97 -0.15 -3.38
N GLU A 48 -9.51 -1.24 -4.01
CA GLU A 48 -10.29 -2.48 -4.11
C GLU A 48 -9.92 -3.53 -3.06
N ASN A 49 -8.66 -3.56 -2.60
CA ASN A 49 -8.19 -4.60 -1.69
C ASN A 49 -8.44 -4.26 -0.23
N LEU A 50 -8.28 -3.00 0.20
CA LEU A 50 -8.45 -2.62 1.60
C LEU A 50 -9.91 -2.75 2.08
N PRO A 51 -10.94 -2.41 1.30
CA PRO A 51 -12.34 -2.62 1.71
C PRO A 51 -12.66 -4.06 2.09
N ARG A 52 -12.07 -5.03 1.43
CA ARG A 52 -12.29 -6.47 1.72
C ARG A 52 -11.82 -6.89 3.12
N ALA A 53 -10.94 -6.08 3.73
CA ALA A 53 -10.44 -6.28 5.09
C ALA A 53 -11.20 -5.47 6.14
N LEU A 54 -12.21 -4.68 5.75
CA LEU A 54 -12.99 -3.80 6.62
C LEU A 54 -14.45 -4.25 6.70
N PRO A 55 -15.07 -4.19 7.88
CA PRO A 55 -16.54 -4.26 8.01
C PRO A 55 -17.23 -3.11 7.27
N ASP A 56 -18.45 -3.34 6.78
CA ASP A 56 -19.22 -2.35 6.00
C ASP A 56 -19.42 -0.99 6.69
N GLY A 57 -19.48 -0.99 8.02
CA GLY A 57 -19.66 0.23 8.83
C GLY A 57 -18.39 1.04 9.08
N LEU A 58 -17.25 0.59 8.54
CA LEU A 58 -15.95 1.24 8.73
C LEU A 58 -15.37 1.73 7.40
N ALA A 59 -14.55 2.77 7.48
CA ALA A 59 -13.77 3.31 6.39
C ALA A 59 -12.33 3.55 6.85
N ALA A 60 -11.39 3.49 5.93
CA ALA A 60 -10.00 3.87 6.12
C ALA A 60 -9.74 5.26 5.57
N SER A 61 -9.18 6.15 6.38
CA SER A 61 -8.62 7.42 5.95
C SER A 61 -7.13 7.25 5.78
N ILE A 62 -6.63 7.41 4.56
CA ILE A 62 -5.23 7.19 4.17
C ILE A 62 -4.55 8.53 3.93
N ASP A 63 -3.46 8.77 4.64
CA ASP A 63 -2.60 9.93 4.45
C ASP A 63 -1.56 9.62 3.38
N LEU A 64 -1.73 10.19 2.19
CA LEU A 64 -0.83 10.00 1.04
C LEU A 64 0.57 10.59 1.26
N SER A 65 0.76 11.45 2.25
CA SER A 65 2.06 12.02 2.62
C SER A 65 2.88 11.14 3.57
N SER A 66 2.28 10.07 4.09
CA SER A 66 2.90 9.23 5.12
C SER A 66 4.00 8.29 4.59
N TRP A 67 4.13 8.13 3.28
CA TRP A 67 5.22 7.35 2.66
C TRP A 67 5.66 7.93 1.31
N ASP A 68 6.89 7.61 0.94
CA ASP A 68 7.40 7.94 -0.38
C ASP A 68 6.95 6.91 -1.41
N ILE A 69 6.21 7.36 -2.42
CA ILE A 69 5.84 6.51 -3.57
C ILE A 69 7.13 6.14 -4.32
N PRO A 70 7.41 4.83 -4.52
CA PRO A 70 8.59 4.38 -5.23
C PRO A 70 8.70 5.00 -6.62
N ILE A 71 9.95 5.30 -7.01
CA ILE A 71 10.25 6.00 -8.27
C ILE A 71 9.69 5.28 -9.51
N LEU A 72 9.60 3.94 -9.46
CA LEU A 72 9.00 3.14 -10.52
C LEU A 72 7.56 3.60 -10.84
N PHE A 73 6.72 3.80 -9.81
CA PHE A 73 5.33 4.22 -10.03
C PHE A 73 5.22 5.65 -10.54
N LYS A 74 6.09 6.55 -10.06
CA LYS A 74 6.18 7.93 -10.58
C LYS A 74 6.57 7.93 -12.06
N LEU A 75 7.52 7.08 -12.43
CA LEU A 75 7.94 6.92 -13.82
C LEU A 75 6.82 6.32 -14.69
N LEU A 76 6.15 5.25 -14.21
CA LEU A 76 5.02 4.65 -14.92
C LEU A 76 3.88 5.63 -15.13
N GLN A 77 3.52 6.41 -14.11
CA GLN A 77 2.50 7.46 -14.21
C GLN A 77 2.83 8.45 -15.33
N LYS A 78 4.08 8.91 -15.37
CA LYS A 78 4.57 9.85 -16.40
C LYS A 78 4.55 9.22 -17.78
N LEU A 79 4.99 7.96 -17.92
CA LEU A 79 5.05 7.27 -19.22
C LEU A 79 3.67 6.92 -19.79
N MET A 80 2.70 6.64 -18.92
CA MET A 80 1.34 6.27 -19.30
C MET A 80 0.40 7.48 -19.38
N GLU A 81 0.85 8.65 -18.90
CA GLU A 81 0.06 9.90 -18.85
C GLU A 81 -1.29 9.72 -18.12
N VAL A 82 -1.32 8.93 -17.06
CA VAL A 82 -2.53 8.64 -16.28
C VAL A 82 -2.62 9.51 -15.02
N ASP A 83 -3.84 9.74 -14.57
CA ASP A 83 -4.12 10.44 -13.32
C ASP A 83 -3.63 9.61 -12.10
N VAL A 84 -3.23 10.30 -11.04
CA VAL A 84 -2.74 9.67 -9.81
C VAL A 84 -3.79 8.76 -9.16
N ASN A 85 -5.07 9.12 -9.22
CA ASN A 85 -6.14 8.29 -8.67
C ASN A 85 -6.28 6.97 -9.41
N GLU A 86 -6.07 6.96 -10.74
CA GLU A 86 -6.04 5.71 -11.51
C GLU A 86 -4.83 4.85 -11.13
N MET A 87 -3.68 5.45 -10.81
CA MET A 87 -2.53 4.71 -10.30
C MET A 87 -2.87 3.95 -9.00
N PHE A 88 -3.61 4.58 -8.07
CA PHE A 88 -4.05 3.96 -6.80
C PHE A 88 -5.12 2.88 -6.98
N LYS A 89 -5.83 2.85 -8.11
CA LYS A 89 -6.77 1.78 -8.45
C LYS A 89 -6.09 0.57 -9.09
N VAL A 90 -4.94 0.77 -9.72
CA VAL A 90 -4.25 -0.29 -10.48
C VAL A 90 -3.08 -0.87 -9.70
N PHE A 91 -2.28 0.01 -9.07
CA PHE A 91 -1.02 -0.36 -8.44
C PHE A 91 -1.08 -0.26 -6.91
N ASN A 92 -0.18 -0.99 -6.26
CA ASN A 92 -0.02 -0.91 -4.81
C ASN A 92 0.71 0.35 -4.32
N MET A 93 1.29 1.12 -5.21
CA MET A 93 2.00 2.38 -4.97
C MET A 93 3.10 2.29 -3.88
N GLY A 94 3.69 1.10 -3.71
CA GLY A 94 4.73 0.81 -2.72
C GLY A 94 4.22 0.14 -1.44
N LEU A 95 2.91 0.03 -1.25
CA LEU A 95 2.29 -0.59 -0.08
C LEU A 95 1.75 -1.97 -0.44
N GLY A 96 2.59 -3.01 -0.38
CA GLY A 96 2.19 -4.36 -0.75
C GLY A 96 1.35 -5.08 0.30
N MET A 97 1.41 -4.65 1.58
CA MET A 97 0.62 -5.22 2.68
C MET A 97 0.19 -4.12 3.64
N ILE A 98 -1.09 -4.06 3.95
CA ILE A 98 -1.65 -3.14 4.95
C ILE A 98 -2.16 -3.96 6.13
N LEU A 99 -1.74 -3.59 7.33
CA LEU A 99 -2.18 -4.20 8.58
C LEU A 99 -3.13 -3.24 9.31
N ILE A 100 -4.21 -3.77 9.84
CA ILE A 100 -5.17 -3.02 10.66
C ILE A 100 -4.98 -3.49 12.10
N ALA A 101 -4.74 -2.55 13.00
CA ALA A 101 -4.46 -2.80 14.40
C ALA A 101 -5.11 -1.73 15.30
N THR A 102 -5.16 -1.99 16.60
CA THR A 102 -5.43 -0.93 17.57
C THR A 102 -4.22 0.00 17.68
N SER A 103 -4.39 1.21 18.23
CA SER A 103 -3.27 2.13 18.43
C SER A 103 -2.12 1.50 19.24
N LYS A 104 -2.46 0.73 20.30
CA LYS A 104 -1.47 -0.04 21.07
C LYS A 104 -0.79 -1.13 20.21
N GLY A 105 -1.58 -1.85 19.40
CA GLY A 105 -1.07 -2.87 18.49
C GLY A 105 -0.13 -2.27 17.44
N ALA A 106 -0.45 -1.10 16.88
CA ALA A 106 0.41 -0.40 15.93
C ALA A 106 1.77 -0.06 16.54
N ILE A 107 1.80 0.46 17.78
CA ILE A 107 3.05 0.74 18.50
C ILE A 107 3.87 -0.54 18.70
N ASN A 108 3.23 -1.65 19.11
CA ASN A 108 3.92 -2.93 19.28
C ASN A 108 4.48 -3.45 17.94
N ILE A 109 3.69 -3.38 16.87
CA ILE A 109 4.13 -3.78 15.52
C ILE A 109 5.37 -2.98 15.11
N GLN A 110 5.36 -1.66 15.25
CA GLN A 110 6.50 -0.81 14.89
C GLN A 110 7.74 -1.08 15.74
N SER A 111 7.57 -1.49 17.00
CA SER A 111 8.71 -1.86 17.85
C SER A 111 9.41 -3.16 17.42
N ILE A 112 8.67 -4.06 16.78
CA ILE A 112 9.17 -5.37 16.28
C ILE A 112 9.64 -5.24 14.82
N LEU A 113 8.91 -4.47 14.02
CA LEU A 113 9.14 -4.25 12.60
C LEU A 113 9.30 -2.74 12.32
N PRO A 114 10.50 -2.16 12.51
CA PRO A 114 10.72 -0.72 12.38
C PRO A 114 10.44 -0.15 10.98
N GLU A 115 10.42 -1.01 9.95
CA GLU A 115 10.08 -0.61 8.59
C GLU A 115 8.56 -0.37 8.38
N VAL A 116 7.72 -0.75 9.34
CA VAL A 116 6.26 -0.52 9.24
C VAL A 116 5.94 0.93 9.57
N ILE A 117 5.16 1.55 8.71
CA ILE A 117 4.71 2.94 8.86
C ILE A 117 3.21 3.00 9.15
N VAL A 118 2.77 4.02 9.86
CA VAL A 118 1.35 4.33 10.00
C VAL A 118 0.95 5.20 8.82
N ILE A 119 -0.01 4.72 8.04
CA ILE A 119 -0.46 5.38 6.80
C ILE A 119 -1.85 6.00 6.91
N GLY A 120 -2.50 5.87 8.06
CA GLY A 120 -3.85 6.39 8.26
C GLY A 120 -4.56 5.76 9.44
N GLU A 121 -5.85 5.95 9.49
CA GLU A 121 -6.71 5.47 10.58
C GLU A 121 -8.02 4.88 10.08
N ILE A 122 -8.61 4.03 10.92
CA ILE A 122 -9.95 3.48 10.69
C ILE A 122 -10.97 4.32 11.43
N GLN A 123 -12.02 4.72 10.73
CA GLN A 123 -13.11 5.55 11.26
C GLN A 123 -14.48 4.96 10.91
N LYS A 124 -15.54 5.47 11.54
CA LYS A 124 -16.92 5.12 11.14
C LYS A 124 -17.17 5.61 9.71
N ARG A 125 -17.79 4.74 8.92
CA ARG A 125 -18.23 5.09 7.57
C ARG A 125 -19.52 5.92 7.65
N ASN A 126 -19.46 7.13 7.13
CA ASN A 126 -20.62 8.05 7.06
C ASN A 126 -21.25 8.06 5.66
N GLY A 127 -21.45 6.89 5.05
CA GLY A 127 -21.78 6.76 3.63
C GLY A 127 -20.54 6.88 2.75
N GLY A 128 -20.70 6.83 1.43
CA GLY A 128 -19.59 6.98 0.49
C GLY A 128 -18.64 5.77 0.44
N GLU A 129 -17.41 6.02 0.02
CA GLU A 129 -16.39 5.00 -0.15
C GLU A 129 -15.79 4.51 1.18
N GLN A 130 -15.28 3.29 1.18
CA GLN A 130 -14.59 2.73 2.36
C GLN A 130 -13.11 3.10 2.44
N VAL A 131 -12.53 3.66 1.38
CA VAL A 131 -11.16 4.18 1.37
C VAL A 131 -11.21 5.64 0.96
N ILE A 132 -10.68 6.49 1.81
CA ILE A 132 -10.63 7.95 1.64
C ILE A 132 -9.15 8.33 1.60
N PHE A 133 -8.72 8.97 0.54
CA PHE A 133 -7.37 9.49 0.39
C PHE A 133 -7.34 10.98 0.74
N GLY A 134 -6.40 11.36 1.62
CA GLY A 134 -6.18 12.74 2.08
C GLY A 134 -4.73 13.18 2.02
#